data_2803c95fe650d4cea6d429f3f9eedeaf
#
_entry.id   2803c95fe650d4cea6d429f3f9eedeaf
#
_cell.length_a   1.000
_cell.length_b   1.000
_cell.length_c   1.000
_cell.angle_alpha   90.00
_cell.angle_beta   90.00
_cell.angle_gamma   90.00
#
_symmetry.space_group_name_H-M   'P 1'
#
loop_
_entity.id
_entity.type
_entity.pdbx_description
1 polymer ?
#
loop_
_entity_poly.entity_id
_entity_poly.type
_entity_poly.pdbx_seq_one_letter_code
_entity_poly.pdbx_strand_id
1 'polypeptide(L)'
;MEERININVSATNYDQSSGGIRTILTAVVEMVHEENEFRITDSEFAFGWHFYVVSINRLLIQKLADQMGEDFQKLKGKSLEKKFLKWFSQKIQEKNLKAKLAIKEEMESGKYGIF
;
A
#
# COMPACT_ATOMS: atom_id res chain seq x y z
N MET A 1 -4.37 -1.87 -20.95
CA MET A 1 -3.32 -1.24 -20.12
C MET A 1 -3.66 -1.40 -18.65
N GLU A 2 -2.72 -1.85 -17.89
CA GLU A 2 -2.93 -2.14 -16.48
C GLU A 2 -2.76 -0.86 -15.64
N GLU A 3 -3.76 -0.54 -14.82
CA GLU A 3 -3.63 0.56 -13.88
C GLU A 3 -3.05 0.05 -12.58
N ARG A 4 -2.14 0.81 -12.02
CA ARG A 4 -1.50 0.45 -10.76
C ARG A 4 -1.52 1.62 -9.80
N ILE A 5 -1.60 1.27 -8.52
CA ILE A 5 -1.46 2.25 -7.45
C ILE A 5 -0.08 2.05 -6.85
N ASN A 6 0.69 3.12 -6.80
CA ASN A 6 2.06 3.06 -6.28
C ASN A 6 2.10 3.75 -4.92
N ILE A 7 2.60 3.02 -3.93
CA ILE A 7 2.67 3.50 -2.55
C ILE A 7 4.13 3.62 -2.16
N ASN A 8 4.54 4.81 -1.77
CA ASN A 8 5.86 5.03 -1.22
C ASN A 8 5.87 4.57 0.24
N VAL A 9 6.84 3.76 0.59
CA VAL A 9 7.01 3.24 1.94
C VAL A 9 8.32 3.76 2.50
N SER A 10 8.27 4.24 3.74
CA SER A 10 9.46 4.64 4.51
C SER A 10 9.50 3.78 5.76
N ALA A 11 10.58 3.06 5.97
CA ALA A 11 10.69 2.14 7.10
C ALA A 11 12.11 2.09 7.65
N THR A 12 12.24 1.74 8.91
CA THR A 12 13.55 1.62 9.55
C THR A 12 14.20 0.27 9.28
N ASN A 13 13.42 -0.73 8.89
CA ASN A 13 13.92 -2.07 8.59
C ASN A 13 13.23 -2.58 7.32
N TYR A 14 14.02 -2.71 6.26
CA TYR A 14 13.46 -3.13 4.97
C TYR A 14 12.93 -4.56 5.01
N ASP A 15 13.73 -5.50 5.51
CA ASP A 15 13.35 -6.92 5.49
C ASP A 15 12.08 -7.17 6.30
N GLN A 16 11.98 -6.57 7.49
CA GLN A 16 10.81 -6.70 8.34
C GLN A 16 9.58 -6.09 7.69
N SER A 17 9.69 -4.85 7.22
CA SER A 17 8.55 -4.14 6.66
C SER A 17 8.10 -4.73 5.34
N SER A 18 9.03 -5.00 4.42
CA SER A 18 8.67 -5.56 3.11
C SER A 18 8.13 -6.98 3.24
N GLY A 19 8.70 -7.78 4.14
CA GLY A 19 8.20 -9.13 4.41
C GLY A 19 6.79 -9.12 4.97
N GLY A 20 6.52 -8.22 5.91
CA GLY A 20 5.18 -8.05 6.48
C GLY A 20 4.17 -7.56 5.44
N ILE A 21 4.56 -6.60 4.61
CA ILE A 21 3.73 -6.09 3.53
C ILE A 21 3.41 -7.22 2.54
N ARG A 22 4.42 -8.00 2.17
CA ARG A 22 4.22 -9.13 1.27
C ARG A 22 3.22 -10.13 1.85
N THR A 23 3.29 -10.41 3.13
CA THR A 23 2.34 -11.31 3.80
C THR A 23 0.92 -10.77 3.72
N ILE A 24 0.73 -9.47 3.99
CA ILE A 24 -0.58 -8.83 3.92
C ILE A 24 -1.15 -8.93 2.50
N LEU A 25 -0.36 -8.57 1.50
CA LEU A 25 -0.83 -8.53 0.12
C LEU A 25 -1.02 -9.93 -0.47
N THR A 26 -0.21 -10.89 -0.08
CA THR A 26 -0.40 -12.27 -0.50
C THR A 26 -1.72 -12.82 0.04
N ALA A 27 -2.08 -12.48 1.27
CA ALA A 27 -3.37 -12.87 1.82
C ALA A 27 -4.53 -12.26 1.03
N VAL A 28 -4.40 -11.02 0.57
CA VAL A 28 -5.41 -10.38 -0.26
C VAL A 28 -5.54 -11.11 -1.60
N VAL A 29 -4.41 -11.40 -2.24
CA VAL A 29 -4.38 -12.12 -3.51
C VAL A 29 -5.12 -13.46 -3.39
N GLU A 30 -4.83 -14.20 -2.35
CA GLU A 30 -5.48 -15.49 -2.11
C GLU A 30 -6.97 -15.34 -1.85
N MET A 31 -7.36 -14.32 -1.10
CA MET A 31 -8.75 -14.07 -0.75
C MET A 31 -9.60 -13.73 -1.97
N VAL A 32 -9.07 -12.96 -2.90
CA VAL A 32 -9.82 -12.50 -4.08
C VAL A 32 -9.48 -13.28 -5.34
N HIS A 33 -8.56 -14.24 -5.27
CA HIS A 33 -8.17 -15.11 -6.40
C HIS A 33 -7.68 -14.32 -7.60
N GLU A 34 -6.80 -13.34 -7.36
CA GLU A 34 -6.20 -12.57 -8.42
C GLU A 34 -4.71 -12.90 -8.54
N GLU A 35 -4.14 -12.75 -9.73
CA GLU A 35 -2.73 -13.03 -9.98
C GLU A 35 -1.98 -11.75 -10.35
N ASN A 36 -0.66 -11.74 -10.17
CA ASN A 36 0.26 -10.68 -10.62
C ASN A 36 -0.08 -9.29 -10.15
N GLU A 37 -0.40 -9.16 -8.91
CA GLU A 37 -1.15 -8.03 -8.43
C GLU A 37 -0.34 -7.01 -7.70
N PHE A 38 0.86 -7.35 -7.27
CA PHE A 38 1.70 -6.37 -6.59
C PHE A 38 3.18 -6.64 -6.84
N ARG A 39 3.98 -5.58 -6.67
CA ARG A 39 5.45 -5.64 -6.72
C ARG A 39 6.00 -4.78 -5.60
N ILE A 40 7.10 -5.22 -5.01
CA ILE A 40 7.82 -4.46 -3.99
C ILE A 40 9.21 -4.21 -4.54
N THR A 41 9.62 -2.95 -4.63
CA THR A 41 10.93 -2.60 -5.15
C THR A 41 12.01 -2.81 -4.10
N ASP A 42 13.26 -2.79 -4.54
CA ASP A 42 14.40 -2.73 -3.63
C ASP A 42 14.38 -1.37 -2.92
N SER A 43 14.99 -1.32 -1.75
CA SER A 43 15.02 -0.09 -0.98
C SER A 43 16.23 0.77 -1.32
N GLU A 44 16.06 2.07 -1.13
CA GLU A 44 17.16 3.04 -1.09
C GLU A 44 17.27 3.50 0.35
N PHE A 45 18.46 3.43 0.90
CA PHE A 45 18.67 3.81 2.30
C PHE A 45 19.25 5.22 2.37
N ALA A 46 18.58 6.09 3.13
CA ALA A 46 19.05 7.46 3.34
C ALA A 46 18.49 7.98 4.66
N PHE A 47 19.32 8.75 5.38
CA PHE A 47 18.93 9.40 6.63
C PHE A 47 18.33 8.46 7.67
N GLY A 48 18.82 7.21 7.70
CA GLY A 48 18.33 6.23 8.66
C GLY A 48 17.06 5.51 8.24
N TRP A 49 16.57 5.76 7.03
CA TRP A 49 15.32 5.17 6.54
C TRP A 49 15.56 4.42 5.24
N HIS A 50 14.79 3.35 5.07
CA HIS A 50 14.69 2.63 3.79
C HIS A 50 13.47 3.15 3.06
N PHE A 51 13.65 3.55 1.81
CA PHE A 51 12.56 4.05 0.95
C PHE A 51 12.36 3.07 -0.19
N TYR A 52 11.14 2.64 -0.39
CA TYR A 52 10.81 1.73 -1.50
C TYR A 52 9.36 1.93 -1.92
N VAL A 53 8.98 1.29 -3.03
CA VAL A 53 7.66 1.44 -3.60
C VAL A 53 6.96 0.09 -3.62
N VAL A 54 5.69 0.09 -3.23
CA VAL A 54 4.79 -1.05 -3.40
C VAL A 54 3.82 -0.68 -4.52
N SER A 55 3.86 -1.43 -5.61
CA SER A 55 3.01 -1.18 -6.77
C SER A 55 1.95 -2.27 -6.83
N ILE A 56 0.68 -1.86 -6.80
CA ILE A 56 -0.45 -2.79 -6.68
C ILE A 56 -1.40 -2.59 -7.85
N ASN A 57 -1.79 -3.69 -8.48
CA ASN A 57 -2.79 -3.65 -9.54
C ASN A 57 -4.10 -3.11 -8.97
N ARG A 58 -4.65 -2.09 -9.61
CA ARG A 58 -5.89 -1.45 -9.16
C ARG A 58 -7.05 -2.44 -9.10
N LEU A 59 -7.08 -3.41 -10.00
CA LEU A 59 -8.12 -4.45 -10.00
C LEU A 59 -8.10 -5.25 -8.70
N LEU A 60 -6.92 -5.56 -8.17
CA LEU A 60 -6.81 -6.26 -6.90
C LEU A 60 -7.50 -5.46 -5.78
N ILE A 61 -7.28 -4.15 -5.75
CA ILE A 61 -7.88 -3.28 -4.74
C ILE A 61 -9.40 -3.21 -4.92
N GLN A 62 -9.89 -3.15 -6.15
CA GLN A 62 -11.31 -3.16 -6.42
C GLN A 62 -11.96 -4.45 -5.95
N LYS A 63 -11.32 -5.58 -6.19
CA LYS A 63 -11.82 -6.88 -5.73
C LYS A 63 -11.84 -6.97 -4.21
N LEU A 64 -10.83 -6.43 -3.55
CA LEU A 64 -10.81 -6.36 -2.09
C LEU A 64 -11.97 -5.51 -1.58
N ALA A 65 -12.20 -4.35 -2.20
CA ALA A 65 -13.30 -3.46 -1.82
C ALA A 65 -14.65 -4.17 -1.96
N ASP A 66 -14.85 -4.89 -3.05
CA ASP A 66 -16.08 -5.65 -3.28
C ASP A 66 -16.24 -6.76 -2.24
N GLN A 67 -15.16 -7.44 -1.91
CA GLN A 67 -15.19 -8.52 -0.93
C GLN A 67 -15.54 -8.00 0.47
N MET A 68 -15.00 -6.85 0.85
CA MET A 68 -15.26 -6.24 2.15
C MET A 68 -16.62 -5.56 2.22
N GLY A 69 -17.14 -5.09 1.07
CA GLY A 69 -18.44 -4.41 1.03
C GLY A 69 -18.48 -3.14 1.86
N GLU A 70 -19.44 -3.06 2.77
CA GLU A 70 -19.62 -1.86 3.59
C GLU A 70 -18.42 -1.53 4.47
N ASP A 71 -17.70 -2.54 4.93
CA ASP A 71 -16.53 -2.31 5.77
C ASP A 71 -15.48 -1.49 5.04
N PHE A 72 -15.33 -1.71 3.75
CA PHE A 72 -14.42 -0.91 2.95
C PHE A 72 -14.97 0.51 2.75
N GLN A 73 -16.25 0.63 2.47
CA GLN A 73 -16.87 1.92 2.22
C GLN A 73 -16.85 2.83 3.45
N LYS A 74 -16.80 2.26 4.64
CA LYS A 74 -16.72 3.02 5.89
C LYS A 74 -15.33 3.58 6.17
N LEU A 75 -14.32 3.13 5.45
CA LEU A 75 -12.96 3.63 5.64
C LEU A 75 -12.88 5.10 5.23
N LYS A 76 -12.05 5.86 5.94
CA LYS A 76 -11.85 7.26 5.62
C LYS A 76 -11.11 7.43 4.31
N GLY A 77 -11.54 8.38 3.49
CA GLY A 77 -10.92 8.69 2.22
C GLY A 77 -11.98 8.89 1.16
N LYS A 78 -11.68 9.75 0.20
CA LYS A 78 -12.62 10.13 -0.86
C LYS A 78 -12.47 9.27 -2.12
N SER A 79 -11.46 8.44 -2.19
CA SER A 79 -11.19 7.62 -3.36
C SER A 79 -10.89 6.20 -2.95
N LEU A 80 -10.93 5.30 -3.93
CA LEU A 80 -10.56 3.91 -3.73
C LEU A 80 -9.14 3.80 -3.16
N GLU A 81 -8.21 4.58 -3.72
CA GLU A 81 -6.82 4.58 -3.31
C GLU A 81 -6.65 5.00 -1.86
N LYS A 82 -7.34 6.05 -1.45
CA LYS A 82 -7.25 6.56 -0.08
C LYS A 82 -7.87 5.61 0.92
N LYS A 83 -8.99 5.00 0.58
CA LYS A 83 -9.61 3.99 1.43
C LYS A 83 -8.71 2.78 1.59
N PHE A 84 -8.09 2.33 0.50
CA PHE A 84 -7.15 1.23 0.54
C PHE A 84 -5.93 1.56 1.39
N LEU A 85 -5.39 2.77 1.24
CA LEU A 85 -4.25 3.21 2.03
C LEU A 85 -4.57 3.19 3.52
N LYS A 86 -5.78 3.59 3.89
CA LYS A 86 -6.22 3.55 5.28
C LYS A 86 -6.29 2.11 5.79
N TRP A 87 -6.89 1.22 5.03
CA TRP A 87 -6.97 -0.20 5.37
C TRP A 87 -5.57 -0.80 5.52
N PHE A 88 -4.70 -0.51 4.56
CA PHE A 88 -3.34 -1.03 4.54
C PHE A 88 -2.54 -0.54 5.75
N SER A 89 -2.67 0.74 6.07
CA SER A 89 -2.02 1.32 7.25
C SER A 89 -2.46 0.62 8.54
N GLN A 90 -3.74 0.31 8.64
CA GLN A 90 -4.25 -0.43 9.80
C GLN A 90 -3.64 -1.82 9.90
N LYS A 91 -3.52 -2.53 8.77
CA LYS A 91 -2.91 -3.87 8.74
C LYS A 91 -1.44 -3.81 9.14
N ILE A 92 -0.74 -2.80 8.68
CA ILE A 92 0.66 -2.60 9.03
C ILE A 92 0.81 -2.36 10.54
N GLN A 93 -0.07 -1.55 11.12
CA GLN A 93 -0.07 -1.30 12.56
C GLN A 93 -0.38 -2.56 13.36
N GLU A 94 -1.33 -3.36 12.91
CA GLU A 94 -1.70 -4.62 13.56
C GLU A 94 -0.53 -5.60 13.62
N LYS A 95 0.35 -5.56 12.64
CA LYS A 95 1.54 -6.41 12.59
C LYS A 95 2.76 -5.78 13.26
N ASN A 96 2.60 -4.60 13.86
CA ASN A 96 3.69 -3.86 14.49
C ASN A 96 4.84 -3.54 13.52
N LEU A 97 4.52 -3.33 12.27
CA LEU A 97 5.49 -2.91 11.28
C LEU A 97 5.68 -1.40 11.38
N LYS A 98 6.91 -0.96 11.49
CA LYS A 98 7.21 0.47 11.60
C LYS A 98 7.47 1.03 10.21
N ALA A 99 6.39 1.40 9.55
CA ALA A 99 6.45 1.91 8.20
C ALA A 99 5.44 3.03 8.00
N LYS A 100 5.81 4.02 7.19
CA LYS A 100 4.94 5.12 6.80
C LYS A 100 4.59 4.95 5.33
N LEU A 101 3.36 5.25 4.98
CA LEU A 101 2.83 5.06 3.63
C LEU A 101 2.35 6.39 3.05
N ALA A 102 2.56 6.57 1.75
CA ALA A 102 1.99 7.71 1.01
C ALA A 102 1.77 7.29 -0.43
N ILE A 103 0.72 7.79 -1.04
CA ILE A 103 0.45 7.49 -2.45
C ILE A 103 1.45 8.29 -3.29
N LYS A 104 2.23 7.59 -4.11
CA LYS A 104 3.32 8.19 -4.86
C LYS A 104 2.86 9.29 -5.79
N GLU A 105 1.77 9.07 -6.50
CA GLU A 105 1.24 10.03 -7.47
C GLU A 105 0.86 11.35 -6.79
N GLU A 106 0.32 11.29 -5.59
CA GLU A 106 -0.02 12.50 -4.84
C GLU A 106 1.23 13.26 -4.41
N MET A 107 2.28 12.57 -4.02
CA MET A 107 3.53 13.21 -3.65
C MET A 107 4.19 13.87 -4.86
N GLU A 108 4.18 13.19 -5.99
CA GLU A 108 4.78 13.72 -7.22
C GLU A 108 4.02 14.91 -7.76
N SER A 109 2.73 14.99 -7.50
CA SER A 109 1.93 16.13 -7.97
C SER A 109 2.13 17.37 -7.13
N GLY A 110 2.89 17.28 -6.05
CA GLY A 110 3.13 18.43 -5.19
C GLY A 110 1.95 18.81 -4.32
N LYS A 111 1.00 17.94 -4.16
CA LYS A 111 -0.19 18.22 -3.34
C LYS A 111 0.12 18.50 -1.89
N TYR A 112 1.23 18.04 -1.44
CA TYR A 112 1.63 18.30 -0.07
C TYR A 112 2.40 19.59 0.07
N GLY A 113 2.48 20.34 -1.00
CA GLY A 113 2.73 21.78 -1.00
C GLY A 113 3.87 22.29 -0.17
N ILE A 114 4.67 21.44 0.17
CA ILE A 114 5.72 21.78 1.05
C ILE A 114 6.87 22.39 0.35
N PHE A 115 6.71 22.48 -0.86
CA PHE A 115 7.74 22.96 -1.72
C PHE A 115 7.47 24.33 -2.18
#